data_9748add2ae237d286beff614b67b6d8f
#
_entry.id   9748add2ae237d286beff614b67b6d8f
#
_cell.length_a   1.000
_cell.length_b   1.000
_cell.length_c   1.000
_cell.angle_alpha   90.00
_cell.angle_beta   90.00
_cell.angle_gamma   90.00
#
_symmetry.space_group_name_H-M   'P 1'
#
loop_
_entity.id
_entity.type
_entity.pdbx_description
1 polymer ?
#
loop_
_entity_poly.entity_id
_entity_poly.type
_entity_poly.pdbx_seq_one_letter_code
_entity_poly.pdbx_strand_id
1 'polypeptide(L)'
;MMDLIKIRKVEKHSEMKPTLLNLIDAEKGFKWSNGDHDTDVKYNVSKTDWEQRPSNYVDFYLTHIKEYFEEYDFVNCSQGRVHNVWFHQYHKNDFHGWHVHGGCQFASVYYLELPNKKFATQFYDYNKY
;
A
#
# COMPACT_ATOMS: atom_id res chain seq x y z
N MET A 1 19.11 -4.73 -17.25
CA MET A 1 17.77 -5.11 -16.72
C MET A 1 17.33 -4.03 -15.76
N MET A 2 16.17 -3.44 -15.97
CA MET A 2 15.63 -2.49 -15.01
C MET A 2 15.16 -3.21 -13.76
N ASP A 3 15.58 -2.71 -12.60
CA ASP A 3 14.99 -3.15 -11.34
C ASP A 3 13.55 -2.61 -11.25
N LEU A 4 12.61 -3.50 -11.44
CA LEU A 4 11.18 -3.15 -11.40
C LEU A 4 10.67 -2.93 -9.98
N ILE A 5 11.43 -3.41 -8.99
CA ILE A 5 11.06 -3.32 -7.59
C ILE A 5 12.15 -2.58 -6.85
N LYS A 6 11.77 -1.54 -6.12
CA LYS A 6 12.67 -0.79 -5.26
C LYS A 6 12.19 -0.89 -3.83
N ILE A 7 13.11 -1.16 -2.92
CA ILE A 7 12.84 -1.27 -1.49
C ILE A 7 13.63 -0.19 -0.78
N ARG A 8 12.96 0.54 0.08
CA ARG A 8 13.58 1.61 0.84
C ARG A 8 13.14 1.61 2.29
N LYS A 9 14.09 1.86 3.17
CA LYS A 9 13.79 2.10 4.58
C LYS A 9 13.35 3.54 4.77
N VAL A 10 12.27 3.74 5.52
CA VAL A 10 11.81 5.05 5.94
C VAL A 10 12.47 5.38 7.29
N GLU A 11 13.44 6.28 7.28
CA GLU A 11 14.22 6.59 8.49
C GLU A 11 13.38 7.20 9.61
N LYS A 12 12.35 7.99 9.25
CA LYS A 12 11.44 8.62 10.22
C LYS A 12 10.29 7.71 10.66
N HIS A 13 10.37 6.43 10.36
CA HIS A 13 9.29 5.49 10.68
C HIS A 13 8.85 5.52 12.14
N SER A 14 9.80 5.49 13.06
CA SER A 14 9.49 5.51 14.50
C SER A 14 8.82 6.80 14.98
N GLU A 15 9.08 7.92 14.30
CA GLU A 15 8.42 9.21 14.58
C GLU A 15 7.02 9.28 13.98
N MET A 16 6.85 8.75 12.77
CA MET A 16 5.59 8.78 12.03
C MET A 16 4.55 7.80 12.57
N LYS A 17 5.00 6.63 12.99
CA LYS A 17 4.14 5.49 13.29
C LYS A 17 3.04 5.81 14.32
N PRO A 18 3.32 6.40 15.49
CA PRO A 18 2.26 6.64 16.47
C PRO A 18 1.16 7.56 15.96
N THR A 19 1.52 8.65 15.30
CA THR A 19 0.55 9.59 14.74
C THR A 19 -0.27 8.96 13.62
N LEU A 20 0.39 8.25 12.71
CA LEU A 20 -0.27 7.63 11.58
C LEU A 20 -1.23 6.52 12.02
N LEU A 21 -0.83 5.70 12.99
CA LEU A 21 -1.72 4.68 13.58
C LEU A 21 -2.96 5.32 14.22
N ASN A 22 -2.78 6.39 14.99
CA ASN A 22 -3.92 7.07 15.62
C ASN A 22 -4.90 7.63 14.58
N LEU A 23 -4.38 8.22 13.51
CA LEU A 23 -5.21 8.74 12.44
C LEU A 23 -5.97 7.63 11.70
N ILE A 24 -5.30 6.51 11.42
CA ILE A 24 -5.92 5.36 10.76
C ILE A 24 -6.95 4.69 11.67
N ASP A 25 -6.65 4.55 12.96
CA ASP A 25 -7.58 3.96 13.93
C ASP A 25 -8.87 4.79 14.06
N ALA A 26 -8.77 6.10 13.89
CA ALA A 26 -9.92 7.00 13.90
C ALA A 26 -10.79 6.89 12.64
N GLU A 27 -10.28 6.32 11.57
CA GLU A 27 -11.05 6.13 10.35
C GLU A 27 -12.05 4.99 10.52
N LYS A 28 -13.27 5.21 10.03
CA LYS A 28 -14.32 4.20 10.10
C LYS A 28 -13.92 2.96 9.29
N GLY A 29 -13.55 3.14 8.06
CA GLY A 29 -13.22 2.04 7.15
C GLY A 29 -14.34 1.00 7.03
N PHE A 30 -14.02 -0.10 6.42
CA PHE A 30 -14.93 -1.22 6.26
C PHE A 30 -14.17 -2.53 6.12
N LYS A 31 -14.82 -3.65 6.40
CA LYS A 31 -14.31 -4.97 6.09
C LYS A 31 -14.46 -5.22 4.59
N TRP A 32 -13.38 -5.62 3.95
CA TRP A 32 -13.37 -5.91 2.52
C TRP A 32 -13.10 -7.39 2.29
N SER A 33 -14.12 -8.10 1.83
CA SER A 33 -14.04 -9.53 1.59
C SER A 33 -14.93 -9.86 0.39
N ASN A 34 -14.44 -10.72 -0.49
CA ASN A 34 -15.25 -11.22 -1.59
C ASN A 34 -16.09 -12.44 -1.21
N GLY A 35 -15.93 -12.96 0.00
CA GLY A 35 -16.75 -14.07 0.51
C GLY A 35 -16.76 -15.25 -0.47
N ASP A 36 -17.98 -15.72 -0.79
CA ASP A 36 -18.21 -16.84 -1.71
C ASP A 36 -18.35 -16.41 -3.17
N HIS A 37 -18.13 -15.13 -3.48
CA HIS A 37 -18.17 -14.66 -4.86
C HIS A 37 -17.04 -15.26 -5.67
N ASP A 38 -17.39 -15.80 -6.83
CA ASP A 38 -16.43 -16.35 -7.77
C ASP A 38 -15.77 -15.22 -8.55
N THR A 39 -14.69 -14.69 -7.98
CA THR A 39 -13.85 -13.68 -8.62
C THR A 39 -12.44 -14.22 -8.79
N ASP A 40 -11.73 -13.74 -9.81
CA ASP A 40 -10.34 -14.15 -10.07
C ASP A 40 -9.40 -13.76 -8.94
N VAL A 41 -9.68 -12.64 -8.27
CA VAL A 41 -8.89 -12.19 -7.12
C VAL A 41 -9.63 -12.49 -5.83
N LYS A 42 -8.98 -13.22 -4.95
CA LYS A 42 -9.49 -13.52 -3.60
C LYS A 42 -8.88 -12.57 -2.59
N TYR A 43 -9.69 -12.05 -1.69
CA TYR A 43 -9.23 -11.16 -0.62
C TYR A 43 -10.10 -11.28 0.63
N ASN A 44 -9.48 -11.03 1.76
CA ASN A 44 -10.11 -10.90 3.06
C ASN A 44 -9.28 -9.92 3.90
N VAL A 45 -9.76 -8.69 4.02
CA VAL A 45 -9.09 -7.59 4.69
C VAL A 45 -9.96 -7.09 5.84
N SER A 46 -9.44 -7.10 7.04
CA SER A 46 -10.23 -6.75 8.24
C SER A 46 -10.72 -5.33 8.25
N LYS A 47 -9.90 -4.38 7.81
CA LYS A 47 -10.29 -2.98 7.71
C LYS A 47 -9.53 -2.29 6.59
N THR A 48 -10.23 -1.51 5.78
CA THR A 48 -9.66 -0.69 4.71
C THR A 48 -10.55 0.52 4.45
N ASP A 49 -9.99 1.53 3.82
CA ASP A 49 -10.73 2.66 3.26
C ASP A 49 -10.68 2.67 1.72
N TRP A 50 -10.40 1.53 1.11
CA TRP A 50 -10.35 1.38 -0.35
C TRP A 50 -11.58 1.99 -1.02
N GLU A 51 -11.37 2.78 -2.07
CA GLU A 51 -12.41 3.52 -2.81
C GLU A 51 -13.15 4.60 -2.01
N GLN A 52 -12.77 4.85 -0.76
CA GLN A 52 -13.31 5.98 0.01
C GLN A 52 -12.55 7.27 -0.32
N ARG A 53 -13.16 8.40 0.03
CA ARG A 53 -12.50 9.70 -0.15
C ARG A 53 -11.28 9.83 0.76
N PRO A 54 -10.27 10.64 0.35
CA PRO A 54 -9.10 10.85 1.19
C PRO A 54 -9.47 11.24 2.60
N SER A 55 -8.84 10.57 3.54
CA SER A 55 -9.03 10.74 4.96
C SER A 55 -7.91 11.60 5.56
N ASN A 56 -8.04 12.03 6.80
CA ASN A 56 -7.09 12.92 7.45
C ASN A 56 -5.67 12.37 7.50
N TYR A 57 -5.48 11.05 7.55
CA TYR A 57 -4.16 10.45 7.56
C TYR A 57 -3.39 10.65 6.25
N VAL A 58 -4.10 10.85 5.13
CA VAL A 58 -3.49 10.94 3.80
C VAL A 58 -2.56 12.15 3.71
N ASP A 59 -2.98 13.30 4.19
CA ASP A 59 -2.14 14.51 4.18
C ASP A 59 -0.89 14.33 5.03
N PHE A 60 -1.03 13.76 6.21
CA PHE A 60 0.11 13.45 7.07
C PHE A 60 1.06 12.47 6.39
N TYR A 61 0.53 11.39 5.85
CA TYR A 61 1.32 10.38 5.14
C TYR A 61 2.10 10.97 3.97
N LEU A 62 1.43 11.68 3.08
CA LEU A 62 2.07 12.25 1.91
C LEU A 62 3.13 13.29 2.26
N THR A 63 2.89 14.11 3.27
CA THR A 63 3.87 15.11 3.74
C THR A 63 5.18 14.45 4.15
N HIS A 64 5.12 13.28 4.80
CA HIS A 64 6.32 12.59 5.32
C HIS A 64 6.95 11.64 4.32
N ILE A 65 6.20 11.16 3.34
CA ILE A 65 6.66 10.16 2.36
C ILE A 65 7.09 10.80 1.03
N LYS A 66 6.71 12.04 0.79
CA LYS A 66 6.95 12.72 -0.48
C LYS A 66 8.42 12.68 -0.93
N GLU A 67 9.36 12.90 -0.01
CA GLU A 67 10.79 12.89 -0.31
C GLU A 67 11.26 11.54 -0.89
N TYR A 68 10.65 10.44 -0.47
CA TYR A 68 11.01 9.11 -0.94
C TYR A 68 10.50 8.88 -2.38
N PHE A 69 9.37 9.45 -2.74
CA PHE A 69 8.87 9.38 -4.12
C PHE A 69 9.72 10.23 -5.08
N GLU A 70 10.22 11.37 -4.63
CA GLU A 70 11.04 12.26 -5.45
C GLU A 70 12.40 11.65 -5.81
N GLU A 71 12.90 10.73 -4.98
CA GLU A 71 14.16 10.02 -5.25
C GLU A 71 14.02 8.95 -6.33
N TYR A 72 12.83 8.48 -6.60
CA TYR A 72 12.60 7.58 -7.70
C TYR A 72 12.64 8.40 -8.99
N ASP A 73 13.71 8.20 -9.75
CA ASP A 73 13.77 8.70 -11.11
C ASP A 73 12.72 7.93 -11.92
N PHE A 74 11.51 8.43 -11.93
CA PHE A 74 10.45 7.93 -12.78
C PHE A 74 10.82 8.32 -14.21
N VAL A 75 11.59 7.46 -14.86
CA VAL A 75 12.06 7.67 -16.22
C VAL A 75 10.92 8.20 -17.08
N ASN A 76 11.08 9.44 -17.57
CA ASN A 76 10.10 10.16 -18.41
C ASN A 76 8.80 10.63 -17.69
N CYS A 77 8.74 10.57 -16.38
CA CYS A 77 7.65 11.23 -15.64
C CYS A 77 8.16 12.57 -15.10
N SER A 78 7.91 13.64 -15.82
CA SER A 78 8.27 14.99 -15.38
C SER A 78 7.47 15.48 -14.17
N GLN A 79 6.38 14.81 -13.82
CA GLN A 79 5.54 15.14 -12.67
C GLN A 79 4.93 13.86 -12.10
N GLY A 80 5.59 13.30 -11.09
CA GLY A 80 5.00 12.23 -10.31
C GLY A 80 3.73 12.73 -9.60
N ARG A 81 2.62 12.08 -9.86
CA ARG A 81 1.35 12.41 -9.23
C ARG A 81 0.82 11.22 -8.47
N VAL A 82 0.53 11.41 -7.20
CA VAL A 82 -0.15 10.39 -6.40
C VAL A 82 -1.63 10.38 -6.80
N HIS A 83 -2.06 9.25 -7.31
CA HIS A 83 -3.42 9.08 -7.80
C HIS A 83 -4.37 8.68 -6.69
N ASN A 84 -3.95 7.78 -5.81
CA ASN A 84 -4.79 7.29 -4.73
C ASN A 84 -3.91 6.78 -3.57
N VAL A 85 -4.43 6.92 -2.36
CA VAL A 85 -3.82 6.39 -1.12
C VAL A 85 -4.91 5.72 -0.31
N TRP A 86 -4.64 4.52 0.14
CA TRP A 86 -5.54 3.79 1.04
C TRP A 86 -4.72 2.94 2.00
N PHE A 87 -5.35 2.46 3.07
CA PHE A 87 -4.73 1.53 3.99
C PHE A 87 -5.45 0.17 3.97
N HIS A 88 -4.68 -0.87 4.32
CA HIS A 88 -5.21 -2.18 4.66
C HIS A 88 -4.73 -2.57 6.04
N GLN A 89 -5.64 -3.08 6.85
CA GLN A 89 -5.35 -3.69 8.13
C GLN A 89 -5.69 -5.18 8.06
N TYR A 90 -4.68 -6.01 8.28
CA TYR A 90 -4.81 -7.47 8.23
C TYR A 90 -4.72 -8.04 9.64
N HIS A 91 -5.64 -8.92 9.98
CA HIS A 91 -5.58 -9.75 11.17
C HIS A 91 -5.17 -11.17 10.79
N LYS A 92 -5.11 -12.07 11.80
CA LYS A 92 -4.76 -13.46 11.56
C LYS A 92 -5.65 -14.08 10.48
N ASN A 93 -5.03 -14.75 9.51
CA ASN A 93 -5.66 -15.41 8.37
C ASN A 93 -6.23 -14.46 7.30
N ASP A 94 -6.07 -13.18 7.45
CA ASP A 94 -6.40 -12.23 6.39
C ASP A 94 -5.40 -12.33 5.24
N PHE A 95 -5.83 -11.96 4.06
CA PHE A 95 -4.97 -12.01 2.86
C PHE A 95 -5.53 -11.13 1.75
N HIS A 96 -4.67 -10.81 0.81
CA HIS A 96 -5.02 -10.22 -0.47
C HIS A 96 -4.34 -11.04 -1.55
N GLY A 97 -5.14 -11.71 -2.39
CA GLY A 97 -4.62 -12.62 -3.41
C GLY A 97 -3.86 -11.92 -4.53
N TRP A 98 -3.30 -12.70 -5.42
CA TRP A 98 -2.56 -12.20 -6.57
C TRP A 98 -3.42 -11.27 -7.42
N HIS A 99 -2.90 -10.09 -7.72
CA HIS A 99 -3.60 -9.09 -8.52
C HIS A 99 -2.61 -8.16 -9.22
N VAL A 100 -3.13 -7.35 -10.12
CA VAL A 100 -2.38 -6.32 -10.82
C VAL A 100 -3.01 -4.96 -10.54
N HIS A 101 -2.21 -3.91 -10.65
CA HIS A 101 -2.69 -2.54 -10.55
C HIS A 101 -2.85 -1.96 -11.95
N GLY A 102 -4.09 -1.63 -12.32
CA GLY A 102 -4.40 -0.92 -13.55
C GLY A 102 -4.53 0.58 -13.31
N GLY A 103 -4.35 1.37 -14.37
CA GLY A 103 -4.56 2.81 -14.31
C GLY A 103 -3.49 3.62 -13.59
N CYS A 104 -2.37 2.99 -13.22
CA CYS A 104 -1.22 3.67 -12.63
C CYS A 104 0.08 3.13 -13.21
N GLN A 105 1.13 3.95 -13.21
CA GLN A 105 2.47 3.53 -13.67
C GLN A 105 3.23 2.82 -12.56
N PHE A 106 3.01 3.22 -11.31
CA PHE A 106 3.69 2.69 -10.14
C PHE A 106 2.71 2.48 -9.01
N ALA A 107 2.94 1.42 -8.25
CA ALA A 107 2.26 1.17 -6.99
C ALA A 107 3.32 1.07 -5.89
N SER A 108 2.99 1.52 -4.70
CA SER A 108 3.89 1.41 -3.56
C SER A 108 3.15 0.87 -2.35
N VAL A 109 3.88 0.20 -1.48
CA VAL A 109 3.38 -0.30 -0.20
C VAL A 109 4.29 0.22 0.89
N TYR A 110 3.71 0.88 1.87
CA TYR A 110 4.40 1.26 3.09
C TYR A 110 3.90 0.39 4.24
N TYR A 111 4.82 -0.37 4.81
CA TYR A 111 4.50 -1.22 5.97
C TYR A 111 4.60 -0.40 7.24
N LEU A 112 3.48 0.02 7.76
CA LEU A 112 3.40 0.70 9.04
C LEU A 112 3.66 -0.27 10.19
N GLU A 113 3.12 -1.48 10.08
CA GLU A 113 3.40 -2.62 10.94
C GLU A 113 3.58 -3.88 10.10
N LEU A 114 4.69 -4.56 10.30
CA LEU A 114 4.97 -5.85 9.64
C LEU A 114 5.68 -6.76 10.64
N PRO A 115 4.93 -7.50 11.48
CA PRO A 115 5.52 -8.29 12.55
C PRO A 115 6.40 -9.44 12.05
N ASN A 116 6.19 -9.91 10.81
CA ASN A 116 7.00 -10.96 10.21
C ASN A 116 7.12 -10.73 8.71
N LYS A 117 8.36 -10.78 8.21
CA LYS A 117 8.65 -10.58 6.78
C LYS A 117 7.93 -11.53 5.84
N LYS A 118 7.54 -12.71 6.31
CA LYS A 118 6.79 -13.67 5.49
C LYS A 118 5.40 -13.14 5.06
N PHE A 119 4.89 -12.12 5.75
CA PHE A 119 3.62 -11.48 5.41
C PHE A 119 3.78 -10.30 4.44
N ALA A 120 5.00 -9.99 4.04
CA ALA A 120 5.24 -8.94 3.07
C ALA A 120 4.65 -9.27 1.70
N THR A 121 4.44 -8.24 0.90
CA THR A 121 3.99 -8.38 -0.49
C THR A 121 4.93 -9.29 -1.26
N GLN A 122 4.36 -10.22 -1.99
CA GLN A 122 5.09 -11.11 -2.88
C GLN A 122 4.89 -10.67 -4.31
N PHE A 123 5.92 -10.82 -5.13
CA PHE A 123 5.89 -10.46 -6.54
C PHE A 123 6.10 -11.70 -7.40
N TYR A 124 5.32 -11.81 -8.44
CA TYR A 124 5.47 -12.88 -9.42
C TYR A 124 5.83 -12.28 -10.78
N ASP A 125 6.94 -12.72 -11.32
CA ASP A 125 7.40 -12.31 -12.65
C ASP A 125 7.26 -13.49 -13.61
N TYR A 126 6.16 -13.50 -14.34
CA TYR A 126 5.87 -14.57 -15.28
C TYR A 126 6.78 -14.56 -16.52
N ASN A 127 7.53 -13.49 -16.76
CA ASN A 127 8.48 -13.43 -17.87
C ASN A 127 9.74 -14.25 -17.63
N LYS A 128 9.95 -14.76 -16.44
CA LYS A 128 11.07 -15.62 -16.08
C LYS A 128 10.82 -17.11 -16.31
N TYR A 129 9.65 -17.44 -16.74
CA TYR A 129 9.26 -18.84 -16.94
C TYR A 129 8.74 -19.10 -18.34
#